data_6aeabb3cb8a924ead34475038499a794
#
_entry.id   6aeabb3cb8a924ead34475038499a794
#
_cell.length_a   1.000
_cell.length_b   1.000
_cell.length_c   1.000
_cell.angle_alpha   90.00
_cell.angle_beta   90.00
_cell.angle_gamma   90.00
#
_symmetry.space_group_name_H-M   'P 1'
#
loop_
_entity.id
_entity.type
_entity.pdbx_description
1 polymer ?
#
loop_
_entity_poly.entity_id
_entity_poly.type
_entity_poly.pdbx_seq_one_letter_code
_entity_poly.pdbx_strand_id
1 'polypeptide(L)'
;MRYMATYDLMETARVTNQWLGATAQAFGSYPAMGAIPNPMFQMMAAWGEVTERAFSRMVTKPDWGIPSVVGEDGRDHIVEVESVVSKPFGDLIHFKVQGRKESQRRVLLVAPMSGHYATLLRSTVVSLLPDCEVYITDWHNARDIPASVGKFDVEDYTLYLVDFMKYMGPNTHVIAVCQPAPLTLAATAILAEQNPKAQPRSLTLIGGPIDPDAAATDVTDFGARVTMGILEETMIQRVGFKYAGAGRMVYPGLLQLSSFISMNRDKHSKAFSDQIMNVANGNASDHDRHNRFYDEYLSVMDMTAEFYLSTVERIFKHREIAKNEFVVDGHKVDIGKITDVAVKVVEGEQDDISAPGQCLAALDLLTGLPDSKKASHLEPGAGHYGIFAGKSWRNNIRPLVLDFIDANSGAKIRKLKKVG
;
A
#
# COMPACT_ATOMS: atom_id res chain seq x y z
N MET A 1 4.79 -22.89 22.27
CA MET A 1 4.29 -22.03 23.37
C MET A 1 4.95 -20.66 23.42
N ARG A 2 6.28 -20.53 23.18
CA ARG A 2 7.02 -19.25 23.29
C ARG A 2 6.45 -18.12 22.40
N TYR A 3 6.09 -18.42 21.16
CA TYR A 3 5.64 -17.42 20.18
C TYR A 3 4.23 -16.86 20.41
N MET A 4 3.31 -17.64 20.97
CA MET A 4 1.94 -17.15 21.27
C MET A 4 1.95 -16.12 22.41
N ALA A 5 2.77 -16.37 23.45
CA ALA A 5 2.88 -15.45 24.58
C ALA A 5 3.39 -14.06 24.19
N THR A 6 4.28 -13.99 23.20
CA THR A 6 4.85 -12.71 22.72
C THR A 6 3.83 -11.91 21.93
N TYR A 7 3.06 -12.55 21.05
CA TYR A 7 1.98 -11.90 20.28
C TYR A 7 0.91 -11.31 21.23
N ASP A 8 0.42 -12.13 22.15
CA ASP A 8 -0.58 -11.70 23.14
C ASP A 8 -0.05 -10.63 24.09
N LEU A 9 1.26 -10.66 24.41
CA LEU A 9 1.91 -9.62 25.22
C LEU A 9 1.94 -8.26 24.50
N MET A 10 2.30 -8.24 23.21
CA MET A 10 2.27 -7.01 22.40
C MET A 10 0.85 -6.43 22.32
N GLU A 11 -0.14 -7.27 22.06
CA GLU A 11 -1.53 -6.84 22.03
C GLU A 11 -2.01 -6.34 23.41
N THR A 12 -1.61 -7.00 24.49
CA THR A 12 -1.92 -6.54 25.84
C THR A 12 -1.30 -5.17 26.11
N ALA A 13 -0.03 -4.98 25.74
CA ALA A 13 0.63 -3.68 25.88
C ALA A 13 -0.07 -2.58 25.06
N ARG A 14 -0.48 -2.87 23.82
CA ARG A 14 -1.26 -1.95 22.99
C ARG A 14 -2.58 -1.55 23.65
N VAL A 15 -3.37 -2.53 24.07
CA VAL A 15 -4.66 -2.30 24.72
C VAL A 15 -4.51 -1.54 26.04
N THR A 16 -3.45 -1.84 26.82
CA THR A 16 -3.16 -1.12 28.08
C THR A 16 -2.85 0.36 27.79
N ASN A 17 -2.03 0.66 26.80
CA ASN A 17 -1.71 2.05 26.44
C ASN A 17 -2.96 2.79 25.88
N GLN A 18 -3.79 2.13 25.08
CA GLN A 18 -5.07 2.68 24.63
C GLN A 18 -5.97 3.03 25.82
N TRP A 19 -6.11 2.11 26.78
CA TRP A 19 -6.93 2.32 27.98
C TRP A 19 -6.36 3.46 28.87
N LEU A 20 -5.05 3.53 29.04
CA LEU A 20 -4.39 4.63 29.78
C LEU A 20 -4.67 5.97 29.09
N GLY A 21 -4.61 6.03 27.77
CA GLY A 21 -4.97 7.24 27.01
C GLY A 21 -6.41 7.64 27.23
N ALA A 22 -7.37 6.72 27.06
CA ALA A 22 -8.79 6.98 27.27
C ALA A 22 -9.09 7.46 28.70
N THR A 23 -8.44 6.86 29.69
CA THR A 23 -8.59 7.24 31.10
C THR A 23 -8.06 8.64 31.37
N ALA A 24 -6.88 8.97 30.85
CA ALA A 24 -6.29 10.30 30.99
C ALA A 24 -7.13 11.38 30.29
N GLN A 25 -7.65 11.10 29.10
CA GLN A 25 -8.56 11.97 28.37
C GLN A 25 -9.83 12.24 29.19
N ALA A 26 -10.49 11.17 29.67
CA ALA A 26 -11.72 11.27 30.45
C ALA A 26 -11.51 12.07 31.75
N PHE A 27 -10.39 11.83 32.46
CA PHE A 27 -10.07 12.53 33.69
C PHE A 27 -9.75 14.01 33.45
N GLY A 28 -8.91 14.30 32.43
CA GLY A 28 -8.54 15.69 32.08
C GLY A 28 -9.71 16.53 31.55
N SER A 29 -10.72 15.86 30.94
CA SER A 29 -11.93 16.49 30.41
C SER A 29 -13.10 16.53 31.42
N TYR A 30 -12.92 16.04 32.64
CA TYR A 30 -14.01 15.97 33.62
C TYR A 30 -14.49 17.37 34.00
N PRO A 31 -15.82 17.67 33.92
CA PRO A 31 -16.35 19.03 34.06
C PRO A 31 -16.00 19.71 35.40
N ALA A 32 -15.88 18.98 36.49
CA ALA A 32 -15.47 19.53 37.76
C ALA A 32 -14.00 19.99 37.79
N MET A 33 -13.14 19.46 36.93
CA MET A 33 -11.75 19.87 36.75
C MET A 33 -11.64 21.08 35.80
N GLY A 34 -12.62 21.22 34.86
CA GLY A 34 -12.70 22.37 33.94
C GLY A 34 -13.24 23.66 34.57
N ALA A 35 -13.78 23.60 35.80
CA ALA A 35 -14.26 24.76 36.52
C ALA A 35 -13.11 25.72 36.95
N ILE A 36 -11.86 25.23 36.96
CA ILE A 36 -10.65 26.01 37.16
C ILE A 36 -9.77 25.79 35.93
N PRO A 37 -9.50 26.83 35.09
CA PRO A 37 -8.59 26.69 33.96
C PRO A 37 -7.20 26.24 34.46
N ASN A 38 -6.92 24.95 34.33
CA ASN A 38 -5.63 24.40 34.71
C ASN A 38 -4.96 23.76 33.47
N PRO A 39 -3.87 24.37 32.97
CA PRO A 39 -3.15 23.89 31.82
C PRO A 39 -2.73 22.41 31.92
N MET A 40 -2.51 21.93 33.15
CA MET A 40 -2.12 20.53 33.38
C MET A 40 -3.26 19.54 32.97
N PHE A 41 -4.52 19.87 33.28
CA PHE A 41 -5.65 19.01 32.88
C PHE A 41 -5.89 19.05 31.38
N GLN A 42 -5.74 20.22 30.75
CA GLN A 42 -5.80 20.35 29.27
C GLN A 42 -4.72 19.50 28.60
N MET A 43 -3.49 19.58 29.08
CA MET A 43 -2.38 18.77 28.56
C MET A 43 -2.61 17.27 28.78
N MET A 44 -3.16 16.87 29.94
CA MET A 44 -3.46 15.49 30.22
C MET A 44 -4.59 14.94 29.32
N ALA A 45 -5.63 15.74 29.09
CA ALA A 45 -6.70 15.39 28.16
C ALA A 45 -6.17 15.24 26.74
N ALA A 46 -5.34 16.18 26.28
CA ALA A 46 -4.73 16.16 24.96
C ALA A 46 -3.77 14.98 24.76
N TRP A 47 -2.93 14.69 25.74
CA TRP A 47 -2.07 13.50 25.74
C TRP A 47 -2.91 12.22 25.70
N GLY A 48 -3.97 12.18 26.49
CA GLY A 48 -4.89 11.04 26.53
C GLY A 48 -5.56 10.80 25.19
N GLU A 49 -6.09 11.84 24.54
CA GLU A 49 -6.73 11.76 23.23
C GLU A 49 -5.75 11.26 22.15
N VAL A 50 -4.57 11.87 22.07
CA VAL A 50 -3.56 11.49 21.07
C VAL A 50 -3.10 10.05 21.29
N THR A 51 -2.91 9.63 22.54
CA THR A 51 -2.49 8.27 22.90
C THR A 51 -3.59 7.25 22.59
N GLU A 52 -4.82 7.47 23.04
CA GLU A 52 -5.95 6.57 22.76
C GLU A 52 -6.11 6.39 21.25
N ARG A 53 -6.16 7.50 20.50
CA ARG A 53 -6.31 7.46 19.05
C ARG A 53 -5.18 6.68 18.38
N ALA A 54 -3.92 6.92 18.75
CA ALA A 54 -2.78 6.24 18.16
C ALA A 54 -2.88 4.72 18.35
N PHE A 55 -3.14 4.25 19.57
CA PHE A 55 -3.21 2.81 19.86
C PHE A 55 -4.50 2.14 19.37
N SER A 56 -5.61 2.87 19.22
CA SER A 56 -6.83 2.33 18.61
C SER A 56 -6.66 2.16 17.10
N ARG A 57 -6.00 3.09 16.42
CA ARG A 57 -5.78 3.04 14.96
C ARG A 57 -4.86 1.90 14.52
N MET A 58 -3.90 1.49 15.34
CA MET A 58 -2.93 0.42 15.02
C MET A 58 -3.58 -0.92 14.62
N VAL A 59 -4.84 -1.16 14.93
CA VAL A 59 -5.53 -2.43 14.65
C VAL A 59 -6.85 -2.24 13.89
N THR A 60 -7.18 -1.00 13.53
CA THR A 60 -8.44 -0.67 12.87
C THR A 60 -8.20 -0.40 11.40
N LYS A 61 -8.78 -1.22 10.52
CA LYS A 61 -8.79 -0.91 9.09
C LYS A 61 -9.60 0.36 8.85
N PRO A 62 -9.03 1.39 8.23
CA PRO A 62 -9.79 2.60 7.91
C PRO A 62 -10.86 2.32 6.84
N ASP A 63 -11.97 3.03 6.93
CA ASP A 63 -12.97 3.03 5.87
C ASP A 63 -12.45 3.79 4.66
N TRP A 64 -12.89 3.41 3.46
CA TRP A 64 -12.54 4.15 2.24
C TRP A 64 -12.99 5.62 2.31
N GLY A 65 -14.16 5.89 2.89
CA GLY A 65 -14.65 7.25 3.15
C GLY A 65 -14.70 8.12 1.89
N ILE A 66 -15.09 7.55 0.75
CA ILE A 66 -15.22 8.23 -0.54
C ILE A 66 -16.70 8.23 -0.92
N PRO A 67 -17.51 9.18 -0.40
CA PRO A 67 -18.94 9.17 -0.63
C PRO A 67 -19.32 9.69 -2.03
N SER A 68 -18.52 10.58 -2.59
CA SER A 68 -18.76 11.16 -3.91
C SER A 68 -17.47 11.62 -4.58
N VAL A 69 -17.56 11.88 -5.88
CA VAL A 69 -16.51 12.48 -6.69
C VAL A 69 -17.13 13.52 -7.65
N VAL A 70 -16.43 14.64 -7.85
CA VAL A 70 -16.81 15.62 -8.87
C VAL A 70 -16.45 15.05 -10.24
N GLY A 71 -17.47 14.84 -11.10
CA GLY A 71 -17.27 14.37 -12.46
C GLY A 71 -16.81 15.46 -13.42
N GLU A 72 -16.57 15.08 -14.68
CA GLU A 72 -16.21 16.03 -15.76
C GLU A 72 -17.32 17.06 -16.03
N ASP A 73 -18.57 16.75 -15.70
CA ASP A 73 -19.72 17.63 -15.79
C ASP A 73 -19.83 18.67 -14.65
N GLY A 74 -18.86 18.67 -13.73
CA GLY A 74 -18.80 19.54 -12.56
C GLY A 74 -19.81 19.20 -11.46
N ARG A 75 -20.50 18.05 -11.54
CA ARG A 75 -21.46 17.59 -10.54
C ARG A 75 -20.84 16.53 -9.63
N ASP A 76 -21.38 16.48 -8.40
CA ASP A 76 -21.08 15.40 -7.48
C ASP A 76 -21.81 14.12 -7.90
N HIS A 77 -21.03 13.04 -8.07
CA HIS A 77 -21.53 11.70 -8.32
C HIS A 77 -21.26 10.81 -7.12
N ILE A 78 -22.25 10.07 -6.67
CA ILE A 78 -22.13 9.12 -5.57
C ILE A 78 -21.14 8.01 -5.98
N VAL A 79 -20.28 7.61 -5.05
CA VAL A 79 -19.36 6.50 -5.21
C VAL A 79 -19.82 5.34 -4.33
N GLU A 80 -20.09 4.20 -4.93
CA GLU A 80 -20.36 2.94 -4.25
C GLU A 80 -19.07 2.12 -4.23
N VAL A 81 -18.74 1.55 -3.07
CA VAL A 81 -17.55 0.69 -2.90
C VAL A 81 -18.03 -0.74 -2.79
N GLU A 82 -17.68 -1.59 -3.74
CA GLU A 82 -18.13 -2.98 -3.81
C GLU A 82 -16.95 -3.95 -3.99
N SER A 83 -16.99 -5.11 -3.31
CA SER A 83 -16.06 -6.22 -3.58
C SER A 83 -16.60 -7.01 -4.77
N VAL A 84 -15.87 -6.99 -5.89
CA VAL A 84 -16.27 -7.68 -7.13
C VAL A 84 -15.63 -9.06 -7.28
N VAL A 85 -14.51 -9.31 -6.60
CA VAL A 85 -13.89 -10.63 -6.43
C VAL A 85 -13.45 -10.75 -4.99
N SER A 86 -13.86 -11.80 -4.31
CA SER A 86 -13.45 -12.07 -2.93
C SER A 86 -12.67 -13.38 -2.86
N LYS A 87 -11.49 -13.31 -2.24
CA LYS A 87 -10.60 -14.44 -1.99
C LYS A 87 -10.15 -14.43 -0.52
N PRO A 88 -9.69 -15.54 0.03
CA PRO A 88 -9.35 -15.62 1.45
C PRO A 88 -8.35 -14.57 1.94
N PHE A 89 -7.36 -14.18 1.13
CA PHE A 89 -6.30 -13.26 1.52
C PHE A 89 -6.45 -11.85 0.93
N GLY A 90 -7.45 -11.59 0.10
CA GLY A 90 -7.67 -10.26 -0.45
C GLY A 90 -8.81 -10.20 -1.45
N ASP A 91 -9.40 -9.04 -1.53
CA ASP A 91 -10.50 -8.72 -2.43
C ASP A 91 -10.02 -7.85 -3.60
N LEU A 92 -10.80 -7.85 -4.66
CA LEU A 92 -10.77 -6.81 -5.68
C LEU A 92 -11.95 -5.86 -5.43
N ILE A 93 -11.64 -4.64 -5.06
CA ILE A 93 -12.63 -3.60 -4.77
C ILE A 93 -12.82 -2.72 -6.00
N HIS A 94 -14.06 -2.44 -6.33
CA HIS A 94 -14.48 -1.51 -7.37
C HIS A 94 -15.10 -0.25 -6.77
N PHE A 95 -14.68 0.93 -7.24
CA PHE A 95 -15.28 2.21 -6.91
C PHE A 95 -16.22 2.63 -8.03
N LYS A 96 -17.48 2.26 -7.91
CA LYS A 96 -18.53 2.49 -8.91
C LYS A 96 -19.08 3.90 -8.77
N VAL A 97 -18.86 4.73 -9.77
CA VAL A 97 -19.40 6.09 -9.84
C VAL A 97 -20.78 6.06 -10.47
N GLN A 98 -21.82 6.41 -9.71
CA GLN A 98 -23.20 6.39 -10.20
C GLN A 98 -23.41 7.36 -11.38
N GLY A 99 -24.18 6.89 -12.36
CA GLY A 99 -24.51 7.68 -13.56
C GLY A 99 -23.38 7.84 -14.58
N ARG A 100 -22.17 7.34 -14.29
CA ARG A 100 -21.08 7.32 -15.25
C ARG A 100 -21.29 6.16 -16.24
N LYS A 101 -21.08 6.43 -17.52
CA LYS A 101 -20.88 5.37 -18.52
C LYS A 101 -19.54 4.68 -18.26
N GLU A 102 -19.42 3.40 -18.61
CA GLU A 102 -18.16 2.67 -18.52
C GLU A 102 -17.01 3.50 -19.10
N SER A 103 -15.98 3.70 -18.27
CA SER A 103 -14.80 4.45 -18.68
C SER A 103 -13.90 3.59 -19.56
N GLN A 104 -13.35 4.18 -20.61
CA GLN A 104 -12.31 3.53 -21.41
C GLN A 104 -10.98 3.37 -20.64
N ARG A 105 -10.83 4.09 -19.52
CA ARG A 105 -9.69 4.02 -18.63
C ARG A 105 -10.04 3.15 -17.41
N ARG A 106 -10.12 1.85 -17.60
CA ARG A 106 -10.26 0.90 -16.49
C ARG A 106 -8.90 0.66 -15.86
N VAL A 107 -8.75 1.05 -14.60
CA VAL A 107 -7.48 0.99 -13.87
C VAL A 107 -7.58 -0.03 -12.75
N LEU A 108 -6.65 -0.99 -12.73
CA LEU A 108 -6.36 -1.84 -11.58
C LEU A 108 -5.18 -1.22 -10.82
N LEU A 109 -5.44 -0.69 -9.64
CA LEU A 109 -4.41 -0.23 -8.71
C LEU A 109 -4.01 -1.39 -7.80
N VAL A 110 -2.75 -1.80 -7.85
CA VAL A 110 -2.22 -2.86 -7.00
C VAL A 110 -1.59 -2.23 -5.77
N ALA A 111 -2.28 -2.40 -4.63
CA ALA A 111 -1.85 -1.86 -3.36
C ALA A 111 -0.73 -2.72 -2.74
N PRO A 112 0.24 -2.10 -2.05
CA PRO A 112 1.28 -2.83 -1.34
C PRO A 112 0.69 -3.70 -0.21
N MET A 113 1.31 -4.85 0.02
CA MET A 113 1.10 -5.69 1.19
C MET A 113 2.37 -5.62 2.06
N SER A 114 2.66 -4.42 2.56
CA SER A 114 3.86 -4.09 3.34
C SER A 114 3.53 -3.64 4.77
N GLY A 115 2.41 -4.10 5.31
CA GLY A 115 1.93 -3.82 6.65
C GLY A 115 0.76 -2.86 6.72
N HIS A 116 0.64 -1.90 5.80
CA HIS A 116 -0.50 -0.99 5.75
C HIS A 116 -1.68 -1.59 4.95
N TYR A 117 -2.89 -1.14 5.27
CA TYR A 117 -4.07 -1.45 4.47
C TYR A 117 -4.05 -0.69 3.13
N ALA A 118 -4.81 -1.20 2.15
CA ALA A 118 -4.92 -0.57 0.83
C ALA A 118 -5.46 0.87 0.87
N THR A 119 -6.12 1.26 1.95
CA THR A 119 -6.60 2.63 2.20
C THR A 119 -5.47 3.67 2.27
N LEU A 120 -4.22 3.26 2.46
CA LEU A 120 -3.04 4.12 2.28
C LEU A 120 -3.04 4.80 0.89
N LEU A 121 -3.59 4.14 -0.13
CA LEU A 121 -3.74 4.67 -1.49
C LEU A 121 -5.06 5.42 -1.71
N ARG A 122 -5.85 5.74 -0.65
CA ARG A 122 -7.11 6.48 -0.77
C ARG A 122 -6.96 7.76 -1.58
N SER A 123 -5.93 8.56 -1.34
CA SER A 123 -5.70 9.80 -2.07
C SER A 123 -5.39 9.58 -3.55
N THR A 124 -4.75 8.46 -3.89
CA THR A 124 -4.48 8.03 -5.26
C THR A 124 -5.78 7.63 -5.94
N VAL A 125 -6.61 6.80 -5.28
CA VAL A 125 -7.96 6.44 -5.76
C VAL A 125 -8.80 7.67 -6.03
N VAL A 126 -8.97 8.56 -5.05
CA VAL A 126 -9.74 9.80 -5.17
C VAL A 126 -9.26 10.64 -6.36
N SER A 127 -7.95 10.71 -6.56
CA SER A 127 -7.38 11.49 -7.66
C SER A 127 -7.64 10.87 -9.05
N LEU A 128 -7.78 9.55 -9.15
CA LEU A 128 -8.03 8.84 -10.42
C LEU A 128 -9.52 8.76 -10.76
N LEU A 129 -10.40 8.74 -9.76
CA LEU A 129 -11.85 8.56 -9.94
C LEU A 129 -12.50 9.57 -10.91
N PRO A 130 -12.11 10.86 -11.01
CA PRO A 130 -12.68 11.77 -12.00
C PRO A 130 -12.55 11.27 -13.44
N ASP A 131 -11.44 10.60 -13.77
CA ASP A 131 -11.08 10.23 -15.15
C ASP A 131 -11.14 8.73 -15.43
N CYS A 132 -11.12 7.88 -14.39
CA CYS A 132 -10.93 6.44 -14.49
C CYS A 132 -12.05 5.67 -13.80
N GLU A 133 -12.32 4.46 -14.28
CA GLU A 133 -13.01 3.40 -13.55
C GLU A 133 -11.96 2.67 -12.73
N VAL A 134 -12.00 2.81 -11.39
CA VAL A 134 -10.91 2.40 -10.50
C VAL A 134 -11.27 1.12 -9.75
N TYR A 135 -10.37 0.16 -9.85
CA TYR A 135 -10.33 -1.07 -9.05
C TYR A 135 -9.05 -1.08 -8.22
N ILE A 136 -9.09 -1.70 -7.04
CA ILE A 136 -7.91 -1.83 -6.17
C ILE A 136 -7.88 -3.20 -5.50
N THR A 137 -6.68 -3.75 -5.35
CA THR A 137 -6.47 -4.92 -4.48
C THR A 137 -6.57 -4.50 -3.02
N ASP A 138 -7.37 -5.21 -2.23
CA ASP A 138 -7.57 -4.94 -0.80
C ASP A 138 -7.21 -6.18 0.01
N TRP A 139 -6.00 -6.20 0.55
CA TRP A 139 -5.44 -7.34 1.27
C TRP A 139 -6.04 -7.49 2.67
N HIS A 140 -6.28 -8.74 3.08
CA HIS A 140 -6.85 -9.06 4.38
C HIS A 140 -5.77 -9.23 5.44
N ASN A 141 -6.12 -8.87 6.68
CA ASN A 141 -5.26 -9.07 7.83
C ASN A 141 -5.11 -10.57 8.13
N ALA A 142 -3.89 -11.08 8.05
CA ALA A 142 -3.63 -12.52 8.20
C ALA A 142 -4.07 -13.09 9.55
N ARG A 143 -4.11 -12.28 10.62
CA ARG A 143 -4.61 -12.71 11.93
C ARG A 143 -6.09 -13.08 11.96
N ASP A 144 -6.86 -12.57 10.99
CA ASP A 144 -8.30 -12.78 10.90
C ASP A 144 -8.67 -13.94 9.95
N ILE A 145 -7.67 -14.57 9.31
CA ILE A 145 -7.85 -15.66 8.36
C ILE A 145 -7.52 -17.00 9.03
N PRO A 146 -8.50 -17.95 9.13
CA PRO A 146 -8.27 -19.24 9.75
C PRO A 146 -7.04 -19.95 9.21
N ALA A 147 -6.25 -20.58 10.08
CA ALA A 147 -5.04 -21.31 9.69
C ALA A 147 -5.33 -22.47 8.71
N SER A 148 -6.53 -23.03 8.76
CA SER A 148 -7.00 -24.09 7.87
C SER A 148 -7.14 -23.68 6.41
N VAL A 149 -7.17 -22.37 6.10
CA VAL A 149 -7.18 -21.86 4.70
C VAL A 149 -5.87 -22.16 3.97
N GLY A 150 -4.79 -22.41 4.73
CA GLY A 150 -3.47 -22.73 4.17
C GLY A 150 -2.52 -21.54 4.19
N LYS A 151 -1.40 -21.68 3.49
CA LYS A 151 -0.35 -20.66 3.36
C LYS A 151 -0.76 -19.55 2.39
N PHE A 152 -0.01 -18.46 2.42
CA PHE A 152 -0.03 -17.41 1.41
C PHE A 152 1.37 -16.79 1.32
N ASP A 153 2.03 -16.92 0.18
CA ASP A 153 3.38 -16.45 -0.09
C ASP A 153 3.44 -15.58 -1.37
N VAL A 154 4.64 -15.26 -1.86
CA VAL A 154 4.81 -14.43 -3.08
C VAL A 154 4.29 -15.11 -4.34
N GLU A 155 4.25 -16.45 -4.40
CA GLU A 155 3.65 -17.16 -5.53
C GLU A 155 2.13 -17.03 -5.50
N ASP A 156 1.51 -17.27 -4.33
CA ASP A 156 0.07 -17.12 -4.15
C ASP A 156 -0.37 -15.68 -4.45
N TYR A 157 0.40 -14.69 -3.98
CA TYR A 157 0.17 -13.27 -4.28
C TYR A 157 0.19 -13.02 -5.81
N THR A 158 1.21 -13.53 -6.50
CA THR A 158 1.35 -13.39 -7.95
C THR A 158 0.15 -14.01 -8.68
N LEU A 159 -0.30 -15.20 -8.26
CA LEU A 159 -1.48 -15.86 -8.83
C LEU A 159 -2.78 -15.12 -8.55
N TYR A 160 -2.92 -14.47 -7.38
CA TYR A 160 -4.06 -13.58 -7.11
C TYR A 160 -4.10 -12.40 -8.11
N LEU A 161 -2.94 -11.80 -8.41
CA LEU A 161 -2.86 -10.75 -9.41
C LEU A 161 -3.22 -11.24 -10.81
N VAL A 162 -2.77 -12.44 -11.18
CA VAL A 162 -3.15 -13.09 -12.46
C VAL A 162 -4.68 -13.23 -12.54
N ASP A 163 -5.33 -13.69 -11.46
CA ASP A 163 -6.77 -13.85 -11.43
C ASP A 163 -7.53 -12.51 -11.47
N PHE A 164 -7.06 -11.51 -10.74
CA PHE A 164 -7.66 -10.17 -10.79
C PHE A 164 -7.51 -9.55 -12.18
N MET A 165 -6.35 -9.67 -12.83
CA MET A 165 -6.16 -9.20 -14.20
C MET A 165 -7.04 -9.96 -15.19
N LYS A 166 -7.23 -11.28 -15.04
CA LYS A 166 -8.17 -12.06 -15.86
C LYS A 166 -9.62 -11.57 -15.69
N TYR A 167 -10.04 -11.27 -14.46
CA TYR A 167 -11.36 -10.71 -14.18
C TYR A 167 -11.53 -9.35 -14.87
N MET A 168 -10.53 -8.48 -14.76
CA MET A 168 -10.53 -7.15 -15.36
C MET A 168 -10.56 -7.20 -16.90
N GLY A 169 -9.90 -8.19 -17.50
CA GLY A 169 -9.84 -8.38 -18.94
C GLY A 169 -8.87 -7.42 -19.66
N PRO A 170 -8.80 -7.54 -21.01
CA PRO A 170 -7.70 -6.95 -21.80
C PRO A 170 -7.74 -5.43 -21.98
N ASN A 171 -8.83 -4.76 -21.64
CA ASN A 171 -8.95 -3.30 -21.75
C ASN A 171 -8.62 -2.60 -20.44
N THR A 172 -7.69 -3.15 -19.69
CA THR A 172 -7.29 -2.69 -18.36
C THR A 172 -5.88 -2.11 -18.40
N HIS A 173 -5.66 -1.11 -17.57
CA HIS A 173 -4.37 -0.51 -17.26
C HIS A 173 -4.03 -0.82 -15.81
N VAL A 174 -2.85 -1.36 -15.55
CA VAL A 174 -2.42 -1.75 -14.21
C VAL A 174 -1.43 -0.71 -13.68
N ILE A 175 -1.63 -0.30 -12.43
CA ILE A 175 -0.69 0.58 -11.71
C ILE A 175 -0.29 -0.15 -10.43
N ALA A 176 0.97 -0.55 -10.32
CA ALA A 176 1.52 -1.19 -9.14
C ALA A 176 2.37 -0.20 -8.34
N VAL A 177 2.06 -0.03 -7.06
CA VAL A 177 2.72 0.95 -6.20
C VAL A 177 3.60 0.23 -5.19
N CYS A 178 4.90 0.53 -5.19
CA CYS A 178 5.87 0.04 -4.21
C CYS A 178 6.08 -1.48 -4.29
N GLN A 179 6.04 -2.18 -3.16
CA GLN A 179 6.33 -3.59 -2.95
C GLN A 179 5.73 -4.55 -4.01
N PRO A 180 4.49 -4.41 -4.51
CA PRO A 180 3.94 -5.36 -5.48
C PRO A 180 4.49 -5.21 -6.91
N ALA A 181 5.29 -4.20 -7.22
CA ALA A 181 5.76 -3.97 -8.58
C ALA A 181 6.47 -5.20 -9.20
N PRO A 182 7.44 -5.88 -8.54
CA PRO A 182 8.07 -7.08 -9.08
C PRO A 182 7.07 -8.23 -9.31
N LEU A 183 6.15 -8.46 -8.37
CA LEU A 183 5.15 -9.54 -8.47
C LEU A 183 4.08 -9.23 -9.53
N THR A 184 3.77 -7.94 -9.74
CA THR A 184 2.85 -7.50 -10.81
C THR A 184 3.49 -7.64 -12.18
N LEU A 185 4.79 -7.37 -12.29
CA LEU A 185 5.57 -7.62 -13.51
C LEU A 185 5.58 -9.12 -13.84
N ALA A 186 5.83 -9.98 -12.84
CA ALA A 186 5.76 -11.43 -12.99
C ALA A 186 4.37 -11.93 -13.40
N ALA A 187 3.30 -11.44 -12.75
CA ALA A 187 1.92 -11.79 -13.11
C ALA A 187 1.58 -11.39 -14.55
N THR A 188 2.10 -10.24 -15.00
CA THR A 188 1.93 -9.78 -16.39
C THR A 188 2.66 -10.70 -17.37
N ALA A 189 3.87 -11.18 -17.03
CA ALA A 189 4.62 -12.13 -17.85
C ALA A 189 3.92 -13.49 -17.95
N ILE A 190 3.36 -13.99 -16.85
CA ILE A 190 2.55 -15.23 -16.84
C ILE A 190 1.36 -15.08 -17.78
N LEU A 191 0.65 -13.96 -17.73
CA LEU A 191 -0.47 -13.73 -18.65
C LEU A 191 -0.02 -13.60 -20.11
N ALA A 192 1.10 -12.93 -20.37
CA ALA A 192 1.65 -12.79 -21.71
C ALA A 192 1.98 -14.14 -22.35
N GLU A 193 2.46 -15.09 -21.56
CA GLU A 193 2.78 -16.45 -22.03
C GLU A 193 1.57 -17.37 -22.09
N GLN A 194 0.78 -17.44 -21.00
CA GLN A 194 -0.28 -18.44 -20.85
C GLN A 194 -1.64 -17.99 -21.39
N ASN A 195 -1.95 -16.70 -21.32
CA ASN A 195 -3.22 -16.12 -21.76
C ASN A 195 -3.06 -14.69 -22.31
N PRO A 196 -2.41 -14.53 -23.47
CA PRO A 196 -2.13 -13.20 -24.05
C PRO A 196 -3.38 -12.33 -24.25
N LYS A 197 -4.57 -12.97 -24.38
CA LYS A 197 -5.83 -12.26 -24.55
C LYS A 197 -6.34 -11.58 -23.25
N ALA A 198 -5.84 -11.99 -22.10
CA ALA A 198 -6.22 -11.42 -20.80
C ALA A 198 -5.18 -10.41 -20.26
N GLN A 199 -4.05 -10.22 -20.97
CA GLN A 199 -3.03 -9.27 -20.52
C GLN A 199 -3.53 -7.80 -20.57
N PRO A 200 -3.07 -6.95 -19.64
CA PRO A 200 -3.46 -5.54 -19.63
C PRO A 200 -2.88 -4.79 -20.84
N ARG A 201 -3.42 -3.62 -21.15
CA ARG A 201 -2.90 -2.72 -22.19
C ARG A 201 -1.60 -2.05 -21.79
N SER A 202 -1.52 -1.63 -20.53
CA SER A 202 -0.31 -1.02 -19.99
C SER A 202 -0.11 -1.39 -18.52
N LEU A 203 1.15 -1.32 -18.10
CA LEU A 203 1.60 -1.52 -16.74
C LEU A 203 2.44 -0.30 -16.33
N THR A 204 2.05 0.37 -15.24
CA THR A 204 2.85 1.42 -14.61
C THR A 204 3.39 0.88 -13.28
N LEU A 205 4.71 0.87 -13.13
CA LEU A 205 5.42 0.45 -11.93
C LEU A 205 5.92 1.71 -11.22
N ILE A 206 5.54 1.90 -9.97
CA ILE A 206 5.85 3.09 -9.18
C ILE A 206 6.67 2.71 -7.95
N GLY A 207 7.95 3.10 -7.91
CA GLY A 207 8.83 2.98 -6.74
C GLY A 207 8.94 1.57 -6.17
N GLY A 208 9.06 0.56 -7.01
CA GLY A 208 9.11 -0.84 -6.58
C GLY A 208 10.49 -1.48 -6.69
N PRO A 209 10.83 -2.42 -5.79
CA PRO A 209 12.15 -3.05 -5.74
C PRO A 209 12.29 -4.17 -6.78
N ILE A 210 12.36 -3.82 -8.08
CA ILE A 210 12.59 -4.81 -9.14
C ILE A 210 14.00 -5.36 -9.03
N ASP A 211 14.99 -4.49 -8.91
CA ASP A 211 16.36 -4.85 -8.56
C ASP A 211 16.84 -4.11 -7.31
N PRO A 212 16.74 -4.72 -6.14
CA PRO A 212 17.18 -4.09 -4.89
C PRO A 212 18.65 -3.69 -4.83
N ASP A 213 19.52 -4.34 -5.62
CA ASP A 213 20.97 -4.03 -5.64
C ASP A 213 21.32 -2.86 -6.61
N ALA A 214 20.38 -2.41 -7.42
CA ALA A 214 20.64 -1.30 -8.36
C ALA A 214 20.99 0.01 -7.62
N ALA A 215 20.46 0.19 -6.40
CA ALA A 215 20.80 1.30 -5.52
C ALA A 215 20.54 0.91 -4.05
N ALA A 216 21.52 1.18 -3.18
CA ALA A 216 21.43 0.81 -1.77
C ALA A 216 20.47 1.75 -0.99
N THR A 217 19.68 1.18 -0.11
CA THR A 217 18.86 1.85 0.91
C THR A 217 18.95 1.10 2.22
N ASP A 218 18.52 1.70 3.33
CA ASP A 218 18.48 0.99 4.61
C ASP A 218 17.64 -0.29 4.53
N VAL A 219 16.57 -0.29 3.72
CA VAL A 219 15.70 -1.44 3.51
C VAL A 219 16.42 -2.57 2.76
N THR A 220 17.11 -2.24 1.66
CA THR A 220 17.85 -3.24 0.88
C THR A 220 19.07 -3.77 1.62
N ASP A 221 19.78 -2.89 2.32
CA ASP A 221 20.93 -3.26 3.17
C ASP A 221 20.52 -4.20 4.32
N PHE A 222 19.40 -3.91 4.98
CA PHE A 222 18.83 -4.81 5.98
C PHE A 222 18.48 -6.17 5.37
N GLY A 223 17.75 -6.18 4.25
CA GLY A 223 17.36 -7.40 3.53
C GLY A 223 18.57 -8.25 3.13
N ALA A 224 19.66 -7.62 2.67
CA ALA A 224 20.88 -8.33 2.26
C ALA A 224 21.64 -8.96 3.45
N ARG A 225 21.72 -8.24 4.58
CA ARG A 225 22.57 -8.64 5.73
C ARG A 225 21.89 -9.62 6.69
N VAL A 226 20.57 -9.49 6.89
CA VAL A 226 19.85 -10.32 7.85
C VAL A 226 19.79 -11.78 7.39
N THR A 227 19.95 -12.75 8.29
CA THR A 227 19.76 -14.17 7.96
C THR A 227 18.29 -14.56 8.11
N MET A 228 17.83 -15.51 7.29
CA MET A 228 16.44 -15.97 7.35
C MET A 228 16.08 -16.52 8.74
N GLY A 229 17.00 -17.26 9.39
CA GLY A 229 16.79 -17.77 10.74
C GLY A 229 16.58 -16.67 11.80
N ILE A 230 17.34 -15.56 11.72
CA ILE A 230 17.14 -14.41 12.62
C ILE A 230 15.77 -13.77 12.37
N LEU A 231 15.36 -13.61 11.12
CA LEU A 231 14.02 -13.06 10.80
C LEU A 231 12.92 -13.95 11.36
N GLU A 232 13.02 -15.26 11.16
CA GLU A 232 12.03 -16.21 11.65
C GLU A 232 11.94 -16.19 13.18
N GLU A 233 13.08 -16.13 13.87
CA GLU A 233 13.11 -16.13 15.34
C GLU A 233 12.64 -14.80 15.96
N THR A 234 12.92 -13.67 15.32
CA THR A 234 12.70 -12.34 15.93
C THR A 234 11.43 -11.66 15.44
N MET A 235 11.07 -11.85 14.16
CA MET A 235 9.97 -11.13 13.53
C MET A 235 8.67 -11.95 13.44
N ILE A 236 8.78 -13.29 13.37
CA ILE A 236 7.59 -14.12 13.21
C ILE A 236 6.99 -14.48 14.56
N GLN A 237 5.67 -14.30 14.67
CA GLN A 237 4.91 -14.59 15.86
C GLN A 237 3.72 -15.47 15.51
N ARG A 238 3.18 -16.15 16.52
CA ARG A 238 1.97 -16.98 16.37
C ARG A 238 0.75 -16.23 16.89
N VAL A 239 -0.26 -16.08 16.04
CA VAL A 239 -1.54 -15.42 16.38
C VAL A 239 -2.20 -16.11 17.57
N GLY A 240 -2.63 -15.31 18.54
CA GLY A 240 -3.30 -15.75 19.75
C GLY A 240 -4.73 -16.21 19.53
N PHE A 241 -5.31 -16.87 20.54
CA PHE A 241 -6.62 -17.55 20.44
C PHE A 241 -7.84 -16.63 20.27
N LYS A 242 -7.70 -15.33 20.50
CA LYS A 242 -8.83 -14.39 20.36
C LYS A 242 -9.18 -14.03 18.91
N TYR A 243 -8.32 -14.38 17.95
CA TYR A 243 -8.49 -14.09 16.53
C TYR A 243 -8.86 -15.33 15.73
N ALA A 244 -9.56 -15.15 14.61
CA ALA A 244 -9.93 -16.25 13.73
C ALA A 244 -8.72 -17.03 13.18
N GLY A 245 -7.61 -16.35 12.96
CA GLY A 245 -6.33 -16.93 12.52
C GLY A 245 -5.49 -17.55 13.64
N ALA A 246 -6.08 -17.89 14.78
CA ALA A 246 -5.36 -18.50 15.91
C ALA A 246 -4.44 -19.63 15.45
N GLY A 247 -3.18 -19.57 15.86
CA GLY A 247 -2.16 -20.55 15.50
C GLY A 247 -1.40 -20.27 14.19
N ARG A 248 -1.89 -19.34 13.34
CA ARG A 248 -1.17 -18.90 12.12
C ARG A 248 0.13 -18.21 12.49
N MET A 249 1.18 -18.48 11.73
CA MET A 249 2.43 -17.73 11.83
C MET A 249 2.32 -16.45 10.99
N VAL A 250 2.66 -15.33 11.62
CA VAL A 250 2.54 -14.00 10.99
C VAL A 250 3.75 -13.12 11.29
N TYR A 251 4.01 -12.16 10.42
CA TYR A 251 4.79 -10.98 10.77
C TYR A 251 3.81 -9.90 11.26
N PRO A 252 3.79 -9.59 12.58
CA PRO A 252 2.82 -8.68 13.15
C PRO A 252 2.93 -7.25 12.63
N GLY A 253 1.81 -6.64 12.30
CA GLY A 253 1.76 -5.24 11.84
C GLY A 253 2.38 -4.26 12.85
N LEU A 254 2.25 -4.52 14.15
CA LEU A 254 2.88 -3.70 15.20
C LEU A 254 4.43 -3.70 15.12
N LEU A 255 5.06 -4.82 14.76
CA LEU A 255 6.51 -4.87 14.55
C LEU A 255 6.91 -4.12 13.28
N GLN A 256 6.13 -4.25 12.22
CA GLN A 256 6.35 -3.52 10.98
C GLN A 256 6.26 -2.01 11.20
N LEU A 257 5.22 -1.56 11.90
CA LEU A 257 5.03 -0.15 12.25
C LEU A 257 6.21 0.39 13.09
N SER A 258 6.68 -0.41 14.05
CA SER A 258 7.85 -0.07 14.87
C SER A 258 9.09 0.15 13.99
N SER A 259 9.31 -0.70 12.98
CA SER A 259 10.42 -0.56 12.03
C SER A 259 10.29 0.72 11.19
N PHE A 260 9.10 1.02 10.64
CA PHE A 260 8.85 2.25 9.89
C PHE A 260 9.04 3.52 10.72
N ILE A 261 8.54 3.54 11.96
CA ILE A 261 8.73 4.67 12.87
C ILE A 261 10.21 4.88 13.19
N SER A 262 10.98 3.79 13.36
CA SER A 262 12.40 3.87 13.72
C SER A 262 13.27 4.52 12.64
N MET A 263 12.93 4.35 11.36
CA MET A 263 13.64 4.98 10.23
C MET A 263 13.57 6.52 10.25
N ASN A 264 12.49 7.09 10.81
CA ASN A 264 12.28 8.54 10.89
C ASN A 264 11.86 9.00 12.30
N ARG A 265 12.45 8.41 13.33
CA ARG A 265 12.05 8.56 14.74
C ARG A 265 11.86 10.01 15.18
N ASP A 266 12.81 10.89 14.86
CA ASP A 266 12.77 12.28 15.29
C ASP A 266 11.60 13.04 14.68
N LYS A 267 11.31 12.79 13.40
CA LYS A 267 10.15 13.39 12.70
C LYS A 267 8.83 12.94 13.32
N HIS A 268 8.69 11.64 13.62
CA HIS A 268 7.48 11.10 14.23
C HIS A 268 7.31 11.59 15.67
N SER A 269 8.38 11.59 16.49
CA SER A 269 8.36 12.10 17.87
C SER A 269 7.93 13.56 17.92
N LYS A 270 8.49 14.39 17.02
CA LYS A 270 8.10 15.79 16.91
C LYS A 270 6.64 15.95 16.51
N ALA A 271 6.18 15.19 15.51
CA ALA A 271 4.80 15.27 15.04
C ALA A 271 3.78 14.93 16.13
N PHE A 272 4.04 13.91 16.96
CA PHE A 272 3.18 13.57 18.09
C PHE A 272 3.23 14.60 19.20
N SER A 273 4.40 15.18 19.51
CA SER A 273 4.52 16.28 20.47
C SER A 273 3.76 17.52 20.00
N ASP A 274 3.92 17.91 18.74
CA ASP A 274 3.18 19.02 18.13
C ASP A 274 1.67 18.77 18.17
N GLN A 275 1.23 17.53 17.94
CA GLN A 275 -0.19 17.14 17.98
C GLN A 275 -0.79 17.32 19.39
N ILE A 276 -0.10 16.88 20.43
CA ILE A 276 -0.54 17.09 21.81
C ILE A 276 -0.73 18.60 22.07
N MET A 277 0.21 19.43 21.62
CA MET A 277 0.12 20.87 21.75
C MET A 277 -1.05 21.47 20.94
N ASN A 278 -1.28 20.96 19.71
CA ASN A 278 -2.40 21.42 18.88
C ASN A 278 -3.75 21.09 19.52
N VAL A 279 -3.92 19.88 20.07
CA VAL A 279 -5.13 19.49 20.80
C VAL A 279 -5.32 20.36 22.05
N ALA A 280 -4.27 20.52 22.86
CA ALA A 280 -4.33 21.34 24.08
C ALA A 280 -4.68 22.81 23.82
N ASN A 281 -4.21 23.37 22.69
CA ASN A 281 -4.44 24.76 22.29
C ASN A 281 -5.69 24.95 21.42
N GLY A 282 -6.40 23.90 21.02
CA GLY A 282 -7.59 23.96 20.16
C GLY A 282 -7.30 24.30 18.70
N ASN A 283 -6.11 23.99 18.17
CA ASN A 283 -5.70 24.24 16.78
C ASN A 283 -6.30 23.19 15.83
N ALA A 284 -7.59 23.31 15.50
CA ALA A 284 -8.35 22.30 14.76
C ALA A 284 -7.75 21.92 13.40
N SER A 285 -7.25 22.89 12.61
CA SER A 285 -6.73 22.64 11.25
C SER A 285 -5.47 21.76 11.24
N ASP A 286 -4.56 21.97 12.18
CA ASP A 286 -3.31 21.21 12.29
C ASP A 286 -3.58 19.85 12.92
N HIS A 287 -4.49 19.79 13.91
CA HIS A 287 -5.02 18.56 14.48
C HIS A 287 -5.61 17.64 13.39
N ASP A 288 -6.49 18.15 12.54
CA ASP A 288 -7.13 17.38 11.48
C ASP A 288 -6.12 16.90 10.41
N ARG A 289 -5.12 17.72 10.10
CA ARG A 289 -4.05 17.34 9.16
C ARG A 289 -3.22 16.18 9.70
N HIS A 290 -2.82 16.25 10.96
CA HIS A 290 -2.11 15.18 11.65
C HIS A 290 -2.94 13.89 11.64
N ASN A 291 -4.20 13.97 12.07
CA ASN A 291 -5.08 12.80 12.15
C ASN A 291 -5.30 12.14 10.78
N ARG A 292 -5.54 12.91 9.70
CA ARG A 292 -5.69 12.35 8.35
C ARG A 292 -4.47 11.54 7.90
N PHE A 293 -3.26 11.95 8.29
CA PHE A 293 -2.05 11.21 7.95
C PHE A 293 -1.85 10.00 8.87
N TYR A 294 -1.91 10.21 10.19
CA TYR A 294 -1.58 9.16 11.14
C TYR A 294 -2.67 8.10 11.30
N ASP A 295 -3.93 8.39 10.98
CA ASP A 295 -4.98 7.37 10.94
C ASP A 295 -4.69 6.28 9.90
N GLU A 296 -4.07 6.65 8.76
CA GLU A 296 -3.62 5.69 7.76
C GLU A 296 -2.26 5.07 8.11
N TYR A 297 -1.30 5.91 8.51
CA TYR A 297 0.06 5.47 8.78
C TYR A 297 0.18 4.50 9.96
N LEU A 298 -0.66 4.67 10.99
CA LEU A 298 -0.69 3.77 12.15
C LEU A 298 -1.52 2.51 11.88
N SER A 299 -2.42 2.52 10.91
CA SER A 299 -3.29 1.39 10.62
C SER A 299 -2.53 0.29 9.90
N VAL A 300 -2.20 -0.76 10.64
CA VAL A 300 -1.38 -1.87 10.15
C VAL A 300 -2.09 -3.20 10.28
N MET A 301 -1.71 -4.13 9.41
CA MET A 301 -2.20 -5.51 9.40
C MET A 301 -1.03 -6.50 9.50
N ASP A 302 -1.31 -7.67 10.04
CA ASP A 302 -0.37 -8.76 10.03
C ASP A 302 -0.27 -9.37 8.64
N MET A 303 0.94 -9.69 8.21
CA MET A 303 1.20 -10.51 7.01
C MET A 303 1.43 -11.96 7.40
N THR A 304 1.14 -12.90 6.51
CA THR A 304 1.58 -14.29 6.72
C THR A 304 3.08 -14.36 6.81
N ALA A 305 3.60 -15.26 7.64
CA ALA A 305 5.05 -15.47 7.76
C ALA A 305 5.65 -15.85 6.41
N GLU A 306 4.94 -16.71 5.66
CA GLU A 306 5.36 -17.19 4.36
C GLU A 306 5.53 -16.05 3.36
N PHE A 307 4.59 -15.10 3.32
CA PHE A 307 4.70 -13.94 2.42
C PHE A 307 5.87 -13.04 2.78
N TYR A 308 6.02 -12.72 4.07
CA TYR A 308 7.12 -11.87 4.51
C TYR A 308 8.48 -12.51 4.25
N LEU A 309 8.67 -13.77 4.67
CA LEU A 309 9.93 -14.47 4.53
C LEU A 309 10.27 -14.70 3.05
N SER A 310 9.31 -15.15 2.22
CA SER A 310 9.56 -15.33 0.80
C SER A 310 9.82 -14.00 0.06
N THR A 311 9.23 -12.90 0.50
CA THR A 311 9.56 -11.57 -0.05
C THR A 311 11.02 -11.22 0.23
N VAL A 312 11.49 -11.37 1.48
CA VAL A 312 12.88 -11.07 1.81
C VAL A 312 13.83 -12.03 1.09
N GLU A 313 13.53 -13.33 1.10
CA GLU A 313 14.40 -14.34 0.50
C GLU A 313 14.50 -14.19 -1.01
N ARG A 314 13.35 -14.19 -1.71
CA ARG A 314 13.31 -14.31 -3.15
C ARG A 314 13.48 -12.98 -3.88
N ILE A 315 12.89 -11.88 -3.33
CA ILE A 315 12.96 -10.57 -3.96
C ILE A 315 14.23 -9.81 -3.55
N PHE A 316 14.54 -9.74 -2.25
CA PHE A 316 15.67 -8.94 -1.79
C PHE A 316 17.00 -9.70 -1.80
N LYS A 317 17.06 -10.96 -1.30
CA LYS A 317 18.33 -11.70 -1.21
C LYS A 317 18.71 -12.39 -2.50
N HIS A 318 17.81 -13.20 -3.06
CA HIS A 318 18.09 -13.97 -4.28
C HIS A 318 17.90 -13.10 -5.52
N ARG A 319 17.07 -12.04 -5.45
CA ARG A 319 16.79 -11.14 -6.57
C ARG A 319 16.23 -11.88 -7.77
N GLU A 320 15.34 -12.84 -7.52
CA GLU A 320 14.86 -13.77 -8.55
C GLU A 320 14.18 -13.05 -9.73
N ILE A 321 13.46 -11.93 -9.47
CA ILE A 321 12.86 -11.11 -10.53
C ILE A 321 13.96 -10.42 -11.35
N ALA A 322 14.91 -9.74 -10.70
CA ALA A 322 16.00 -9.04 -11.37
C ALA A 322 16.86 -9.96 -12.24
N LYS A 323 17.04 -11.20 -11.81
CA LYS A 323 17.79 -12.23 -12.54
C LYS A 323 16.96 -13.01 -13.55
N ASN A 324 15.66 -12.70 -13.64
CA ASN A 324 14.70 -13.47 -14.45
C ASN A 324 14.70 -14.98 -14.09
N GLU A 325 14.79 -15.28 -12.79
CA GLU A 325 14.86 -16.65 -12.23
C GLU A 325 13.61 -17.01 -11.39
N PHE A 326 12.65 -16.10 -11.28
CA PHE A 326 11.45 -16.28 -10.46
C PHE A 326 10.62 -17.45 -10.95
N VAL A 327 10.16 -18.29 -10.01
CA VAL A 327 9.36 -19.49 -10.27
C VAL A 327 8.01 -19.33 -9.58
N VAL A 328 6.93 -19.68 -10.28
CA VAL A 328 5.56 -19.72 -9.75
C VAL A 328 4.95 -21.07 -10.12
N ASP A 329 4.46 -21.80 -9.12
CA ASP A 329 3.87 -23.13 -9.29
C ASP A 329 4.76 -24.08 -10.12
N GLY A 330 6.07 -24.07 -9.83
CA GLY A 330 7.08 -24.89 -10.51
C GLY A 330 7.46 -24.44 -11.92
N HIS A 331 6.88 -23.34 -12.43
CA HIS A 331 7.17 -22.80 -13.75
C HIS A 331 7.98 -21.51 -13.67
N LYS A 332 9.09 -21.46 -14.40
CA LYS A 332 9.91 -20.24 -14.50
C LYS A 332 9.11 -19.15 -15.21
N VAL A 333 9.05 -17.98 -14.59
CA VAL A 333 8.45 -16.77 -15.16
C VAL A 333 9.49 -16.05 -15.99
N ASP A 334 9.23 -15.86 -17.28
CA ASP A 334 10.12 -15.14 -18.19
C ASP A 334 9.55 -13.74 -18.50
N ILE A 335 10.16 -12.70 -17.93
CA ILE A 335 9.75 -11.31 -18.13
C ILE A 335 9.89 -10.88 -19.60
N GLY A 336 10.84 -11.47 -20.34
CA GLY A 336 11.04 -11.24 -21.76
C GLY A 336 9.85 -11.64 -22.65
N LYS A 337 8.90 -12.43 -22.13
CA LYS A 337 7.65 -12.80 -22.83
C LYS A 337 6.63 -11.67 -22.93
N ILE A 338 6.84 -10.58 -22.19
CA ILE A 338 6.01 -9.37 -22.32
C ILE A 338 6.41 -8.64 -23.61
N THR A 339 5.58 -8.77 -24.66
CA THR A 339 5.84 -8.19 -26.00
C THR A 339 4.84 -7.10 -26.38
N ASP A 340 3.65 -7.11 -25.79
CA ASP A 340 2.53 -6.24 -26.19
C ASP A 340 2.07 -5.24 -25.12
N VAL A 341 2.33 -5.50 -23.83
CA VAL A 341 1.97 -4.61 -22.72
C VAL A 341 2.94 -3.43 -22.68
N ALA A 342 2.45 -2.22 -22.85
CA ALA A 342 3.30 -1.03 -22.67
C ALA A 342 3.68 -0.85 -21.19
N VAL A 343 4.96 -0.56 -20.91
CA VAL A 343 5.44 -0.45 -19.53
C VAL A 343 6.01 0.94 -19.27
N LYS A 344 5.52 1.56 -18.17
CA LYS A 344 6.04 2.82 -17.64
C LYS A 344 6.59 2.61 -16.24
N VAL A 345 7.77 3.15 -15.98
CA VAL A 345 8.39 3.20 -14.66
C VAL A 345 8.35 4.63 -14.12
N VAL A 346 8.03 4.77 -12.83
CA VAL A 346 8.06 6.05 -12.10
C VAL A 346 8.88 5.87 -10.83
N GLU A 347 9.85 6.75 -10.63
CA GLU A 347 10.71 6.78 -9.44
C GLU A 347 10.75 8.19 -8.85
N GLY A 348 11.08 8.32 -7.58
CA GLY A 348 11.31 9.59 -6.90
C GLY A 348 12.80 9.85 -6.69
N GLU A 349 13.28 11.03 -7.03
CA GLU A 349 14.70 11.39 -6.88
C GLU A 349 15.22 11.24 -5.45
N GLN A 350 14.35 11.49 -4.46
CA GLN A 350 14.67 11.41 -3.03
C GLN A 350 13.99 10.22 -2.34
N ASP A 351 13.70 9.16 -3.09
CA ASP A 351 13.11 7.93 -2.54
C ASP A 351 14.18 7.18 -1.73
N ASP A 352 13.96 7.10 -0.41
CA ASP A 352 14.84 6.45 0.56
C ASP A 352 14.43 5.00 0.88
N ILE A 353 13.33 4.52 0.29
CA ILE A 353 12.82 3.14 0.44
C ILE A 353 13.17 2.30 -0.80
N SER A 354 12.80 2.80 -2.00
CA SER A 354 13.14 2.20 -3.29
C SER A 354 13.86 3.25 -4.13
N ALA A 355 15.17 3.34 -3.94
CA ALA A 355 15.99 4.38 -4.54
C ALA A 355 15.97 4.31 -6.08
N PRO A 356 16.20 5.45 -6.77
CA PRO A 356 16.27 5.50 -8.23
C PRO A 356 17.19 4.45 -8.82
N GLY A 357 16.68 3.74 -9.83
CA GLY A 357 17.34 2.61 -10.49
C GLY A 357 16.74 1.25 -10.10
N GLN A 358 16.22 1.10 -8.88
CA GLN A 358 15.63 -0.17 -8.44
C GLN A 358 14.39 -0.56 -9.28
N CYS A 359 13.47 0.38 -9.50
CA CYS A 359 12.28 0.13 -10.30
C CYS A 359 12.60 0.20 -11.81
N LEU A 360 13.51 1.09 -12.21
CA LEU A 360 13.93 1.29 -13.59
C LEU A 360 14.50 0.00 -14.20
N ALA A 361 15.15 -0.86 -13.42
CA ALA A 361 15.67 -2.17 -13.84
C ALA A 361 14.62 -3.05 -14.54
N ALA A 362 13.31 -2.80 -14.32
CA ALA A 362 12.25 -3.50 -15.05
C ALA A 362 12.39 -3.37 -16.58
N LEU A 363 12.83 -2.22 -17.06
CA LEU A 363 12.92 -1.96 -18.50
C LEU A 363 13.99 -2.79 -19.19
N ASP A 364 15.05 -3.18 -18.49
CA ASP A 364 16.13 -4.02 -19.01
C ASP A 364 15.68 -5.50 -19.11
N LEU A 365 14.77 -5.95 -18.22
CA LEU A 365 14.22 -7.30 -18.25
C LEU A 365 13.23 -7.51 -19.41
N LEU A 366 12.63 -6.43 -19.93
CA LEU A 366 11.63 -6.46 -20.99
C LEU A 366 12.30 -6.58 -22.38
N THR A 367 13.08 -7.64 -22.58
CA THR A 367 13.88 -7.84 -23.81
C THR A 367 13.03 -8.08 -25.05
N GLY A 368 11.80 -8.61 -24.89
CA GLY A 368 10.85 -8.81 -25.99
C GLY A 368 10.00 -7.56 -26.31
N LEU A 369 10.02 -6.53 -25.48
CA LEU A 369 9.19 -5.34 -25.66
C LEU A 369 9.95 -4.26 -26.45
N PRO A 370 9.36 -3.71 -27.54
CA PRO A 370 10.00 -2.63 -28.28
C PRO A 370 10.11 -1.34 -27.46
N ASP A 371 11.16 -0.56 -27.67
CA ASP A 371 11.43 0.68 -26.91
C ASP A 371 10.30 1.71 -27.00
N SER A 372 9.56 1.71 -28.12
CA SER A 372 8.37 2.58 -28.27
C SER A 372 7.25 2.31 -27.28
N LYS A 373 7.27 1.14 -26.59
CA LYS A 373 6.33 0.75 -25.53
C LYS A 373 6.93 0.87 -24.13
N LYS A 374 8.18 1.31 -24.02
CA LYS A 374 8.86 1.54 -22.74
C LYS A 374 8.91 3.04 -22.43
N ALA A 375 8.65 3.40 -21.18
CA ALA A 375 8.74 4.77 -20.71
C ALA A 375 9.25 4.81 -19.27
N SER A 376 9.94 5.88 -18.89
CA SER A 376 10.35 6.14 -17.52
C SER A 376 10.12 7.60 -17.15
N HIS A 377 9.99 7.85 -15.84
CA HIS A 377 9.92 9.18 -15.27
C HIS A 377 10.58 9.18 -13.89
N LEU A 378 11.54 10.06 -13.69
CA LEU A 378 12.12 10.37 -12.40
C LEU A 378 11.54 11.70 -11.91
N GLU A 379 10.77 11.68 -10.81
CA GLU A 379 10.15 12.89 -10.26
C GLU A 379 11.14 13.64 -9.38
N PRO A 380 11.54 14.88 -9.77
CA PRO A 380 12.50 15.66 -9.00
C PRO A 380 11.99 16.01 -7.60
N GLY A 381 12.86 15.87 -6.61
CA GLY A 381 12.59 16.24 -5.21
C GLY A 381 11.52 15.40 -4.50
N ALA A 382 10.97 14.36 -5.15
CA ALA A 382 9.96 13.49 -4.54
C ALA A 382 10.63 12.35 -3.77
N GLY A 383 10.19 12.16 -2.51
CA GLY A 383 10.44 10.94 -1.77
C GLY A 383 9.36 9.89 -2.05
N HIS A 384 9.49 8.71 -1.42
CA HIS A 384 8.66 7.54 -1.70
C HIS A 384 7.15 7.80 -1.73
N TYR A 385 6.59 8.44 -0.71
CA TYR A 385 5.15 8.74 -0.68
C TYR A 385 4.74 9.81 -1.70
N GLY A 386 5.65 10.69 -2.11
CA GLY A 386 5.41 11.77 -3.06
C GLY A 386 5.10 11.28 -4.48
N ILE A 387 5.59 10.09 -4.85
CA ILE A 387 5.41 9.55 -6.21
C ILE A 387 4.03 8.93 -6.48
N PHE A 388 3.24 8.65 -5.45
CA PHE A 388 1.87 8.12 -5.60
C PHE A 388 0.82 8.90 -4.81
N ALA A 389 1.23 9.90 -4.01
CA ALA A 389 0.32 10.74 -3.21
C ALA A 389 0.80 12.20 -3.21
N GLY A 390 -0.05 13.11 -2.68
CA GLY A 390 0.33 14.50 -2.47
C GLY A 390 0.42 15.34 -3.75
N LYS A 391 1.28 16.38 -3.73
CA LYS A 391 1.36 17.40 -4.79
C LYS A 391 2.05 16.88 -6.05
N SER A 392 3.21 16.21 -5.91
CA SER A 392 3.96 15.67 -7.05
C SER A 392 3.13 14.67 -7.83
N TRP A 393 2.45 13.75 -7.13
CA TRP A 393 1.50 12.84 -7.76
C TRP A 393 0.42 13.59 -8.54
N ARG A 394 -0.33 14.49 -7.88
CA ARG A 394 -1.48 15.15 -8.51
C ARG A 394 -1.10 16.04 -9.70
N ASN A 395 -0.01 16.79 -9.57
CA ASN A 395 0.31 17.84 -10.54
C ASN A 395 1.23 17.36 -11.67
N ASN A 396 2.11 16.40 -11.41
CA ASN A 396 3.15 15.99 -12.33
C ASN A 396 2.95 14.53 -12.81
N ILE A 397 2.91 13.56 -11.87
CA ILE A 397 2.97 12.14 -12.20
C ILE A 397 1.63 11.63 -12.75
N ARG A 398 0.51 11.95 -12.08
CA ARG A 398 -0.83 11.52 -12.53
C ARG A 398 -1.14 11.92 -13.98
N PRO A 399 -0.90 13.18 -14.42
CA PRO A 399 -1.08 13.54 -15.83
C PRO A 399 -0.26 12.67 -16.79
N LEU A 400 1.00 12.40 -16.44
CA LEU A 400 1.87 11.54 -17.26
C LEU A 400 1.39 10.08 -17.31
N VAL A 401 0.80 9.58 -16.22
CA VAL A 401 0.21 8.24 -16.17
C VAL A 401 -1.06 8.19 -17.02
N LEU A 402 -1.93 9.20 -16.94
CA LEU A 402 -3.15 9.27 -17.75
C LEU A 402 -2.83 9.41 -19.24
N ASP A 403 -1.85 10.23 -19.62
CA ASP A 403 -1.39 10.34 -21.02
C ASP A 403 -0.83 9.01 -21.53
N PHE A 404 -0.12 8.25 -20.66
CA PHE A 404 0.40 6.93 -21.02
C PHE A 404 -0.73 5.89 -21.18
N ILE A 405 -1.74 5.93 -20.34
CA ILE A 405 -2.97 5.12 -20.46
C ILE A 405 -3.65 5.43 -21.78
N ASP A 406 -3.88 6.69 -22.10
CA ASP A 406 -4.55 7.13 -23.34
C ASP A 406 -3.80 6.69 -24.60
N ALA A 407 -2.47 6.81 -24.59
CA ALA A 407 -1.63 6.40 -25.71
C ALA A 407 -1.72 4.88 -26.02
N ASN A 408 -2.07 4.07 -24.98
CA ASN A 408 -2.11 2.61 -25.08
C ASN A 408 -3.54 2.02 -25.03
N SER A 409 -4.59 2.85 -24.99
CA SER A 409 -5.99 2.38 -24.86
C SER A 409 -6.61 1.79 -26.13
N GLY A 410 -5.91 1.78 -27.27
CA GLY A 410 -6.41 1.17 -28.52
C GLY A 410 -7.59 1.87 -29.19
N ALA A 411 -8.23 2.81 -28.54
CA ALA A 411 -9.26 3.69 -29.08
C ALA A 411 -8.70 5.12 -29.17
N LYS A 412 -8.96 5.83 -30.27
CA LYS A 412 -8.67 7.28 -30.34
C LYS A 412 -9.54 7.98 -29.29
N ILE A 413 -9.03 8.12 -28.06
CA ILE A 413 -9.68 8.96 -27.06
C ILE A 413 -9.66 10.38 -27.64
N ARG A 414 -10.84 10.95 -27.91
CA ARG A 414 -10.96 12.35 -28.33
C ARG A 414 -10.39 13.19 -27.16
N LYS A 415 -9.21 13.76 -27.36
CA LYS A 415 -8.72 14.82 -26.47
C LYS A 415 -9.78 15.91 -26.46
N LEU A 416 -10.53 16.01 -25.36
CA LEU A 416 -11.43 17.15 -25.15
C LEU A 416 -10.56 18.40 -25.10
N LYS A 417 -10.86 19.35 -25.96
CA LYS A 417 -10.22 20.67 -25.97
C LYS A 417 -10.39 21.28 -24.59
N LYS A 418 -9.26 21.63 -23.95
CA LYS A 418 -9.31 22.55 -22.81
C LYS A 418 -10.11 23.77 -23.28
N VAL A 419 -11.25 23.98 -22.67
CA VAL A 419 -11.95 25.27 -22.75
C VAL A 419 -11.08 26.23 -21.96
N GLY A 420 -10.56 27.24 -22.66
CA GLY A 420 -9.68 28.27 -22.11
C GLY A 420 -10.39 29.22 -21.17
#